data_fae6d3f5495d62df2074129885a1259d
#
_entry.id   fae6d3f5495d62df2074129885a1259d
#
_cell.length_a   1.000
_cell.length_b   1.000
_cell.length_c   1.000
_cell.angle_alpha   90.00
_cell.angle_beta   90.00
_cell.angle_gamma   90.00
#
_symmetry.space_group_name_H-M   'P 1'
#
loop_
_entity.id
_entity.type
_entity.pdbx_description
1 polymer ?
#
loop_
_entity_poly.entity_id
_entity_poly.type
_entity_poly.pdbx_seq_one_letter_code
_entity_poly.pdbx_strand_id
1 'polypeptide(L)'
;MAMTSKHIQGAYVEHTGPRIEIDVSYQLAEYRQLLHEVIAMDMVARNEHLNRASPWSWPIVQSVVLAIVVPPIFAWKMLRVGRCAFVFSAAGISRTSKGRTAFRTWHQVKHVQRLQAAYLIELVEGGAMPIPFREMDTEQHQQFERLLASVPVVILEPAH
;
A
#
# COMPACT_ATOMS: atom_id res chain seq x y z
N MET A 1 20.94 -27.51 -38.36
CA MET A 1 20.09 -26.35 -38.09
C MET A 1 19.99 -26.17 -36.58
N ALA A 2 20.74 -25.22 -36.05
CA ALA A 2 20.81 -24.97 -34.62
C ALA A 2 19.86 -23.80 -34.31
N MET A 3 18.81 -24.05 -33.54
CA MET A 3 17.90 -23.01 -33.04
C MET A 3 18.53 -22.36 -31.80
N THR A 4 19.01 -21.15 -31.97
CA THR A 4 19.55 -20.29 -30.92
C THR A 4 18.42 -19.80 -30.02
N SER A 5 18.32 -20.35 -28.82
CA SER A 5 17.42 -19.88 -27.78
C SER A 5 17.92 -18.53 -27.27
N LYS A 6 17.23 -17.45 -27.64
CA LYS A 6 17.52 -16.10 -27.19
C LYS A 6 17.02 -15.93 -25.77
N HIS A 7 17.90 -16.16 -24.80
CA HIS A 7 17.69 -15.86 -23.39
C HIS A 7 17.65 -14.34 -23.24
N ILE A 8 16.45 -13.79 -23.08
CA ILE A 8 16.28 -12.38 -22.69
C ILE A 8 16.56 -12.33 -21.18
N GLN A 9 17.81 -12.19 -20.81
CA GLN A 9 18.22 -11.77 -19.49
C GLN A 9 17.85 -10.29 -19.35
N GLY A 10 16.69 -10.01 -18.73
CA GLY A 10 16.36 -8.67 -18.28
C GLY A 10 17.46 -8.21 -17.33
N ALA A 11 18.15 -7.14 -17.71
CA ALA A 11 19.21 -6.53 -16.94
C ALA A 11 18.67 -6.12 -15.55
N TYR A 12 18.89 -6.96 -14.55
CA TYR A 12 18.76 -6.59 -13.15
C TYR A 12 19.89 -5.61 -12.85
N VAL A 13 19.56 -4.32 -12.84
CA VAL A 13 20.48 -3.30 -12.33
C VAL A 13 20.61 -3.56 -10.83
N GLU A 14 21.73 -4.17 -10.44
CA GLU A 14 22.11 -4.32 -9.03
C GLU A 14 22.38 -2.93 -8.45
N HIS A 15 21.35 -2.30 -7.94
CA HIS A 15 21.52 -1.12 -7.11
C HIS A 15 22.08 -1.54 -5.75
N THR A 16 23.37 -1.28 -5.53
CA THR A 16 24.16 -1.58 -4.33
C THR A 16 23.79 -0.61 -3.20
N GLY A 17 22.54 -0.62 -2.75
CA GLY A 17 22.05 0.20 -1.63
C GLY A 17 21.30 -0.65 -0.61
N PRO A 18 21.04 -0.12 0.59
CA PRO A 18 20.25 -0.80 1.60
C PRO A 18 18.89 -1.18 1.02
N ARG A 19 18.54 -2.46 1.14
CA ARG A 19 17.26 -3.02 0.72
C ARG A 19 16.49 -3.44 1.97
N ILE A 20 15.23 -3.07 2.02
CA ILE A 20 14.33 -3.45 3.09
C ILE A 20 13.33 -4.42 2.50
N GLU A 21 13.33 -5.65 2.99
CA GLU A 21 12.41 -6.70 2.56
C GLU A 21 11.33 -6.87 3.61
N ILE A 22 10.07 -6.82 3.21
CA ILE A 22 8.91 -6.94 4.08
C ILE A 22 7.91 -7.89 3.44
N ASP A 23 7.62 -8.99 4.13
CA ASP A 23 6.59 -9.93 3.73
C ASP A 23 5.25 -9.52 4.35
N VAL A 24 4.30 -9.14 3.51
CA VAL A 24 3.00 -8.65 3.96
C VAL A 24 1.93 -9.72 3.76
N SER A 25 1.28 -10.08 4.86
CA SER A 25 0.05 -10.88 4.88
C SER A 25 -1.10 -10.03 5.41
N TYR A 26 -2.10 -9.75 4.58
CA TYR A 26 -3.22 -8.90 4.98
C TYR A 26 -4.25 -9.65 5.80
N GLN A 27 -4.74 -9.02 6.89
CA GLN A 27 -5.83 -9.51 7.71
C GLN A 27 -7.11 -8.69 7.49
N LEU A 28 -8.27 -9.33 7.56
CA LEU A 28 -9.57 -8.67 7.35
C LEU A 28 -9.81 -7.52 8.36
N ALA A 29 -9.44 -7.73 9.62
CA ALA A 29 -9.61 -6.72 10.66
C ALA A 29 -8.82 -5.45 10.37
N GLU A 30 -7.57 -5.59 9.94
CA GLU A 30 -6.70 -4.48 9.54
C GLU A 30 -7.22 -3.76 8.29
N TYR A 31 -7.66 -4.53 7.31
CA TYR A 31 -8.23 -3.96 6.09
C TYR A 31 -9.46 -3.10 6.38
N ARG A 32 -10.30 -3.53 7.33
CA ARG A 32 -11.45 -2.74 7.79
C ARG A 32 -11.01 -1.47 8.51
N GLN A 33 -10.03 -1.56 9.41
CA GLN A 33 -9.48 -0.39 10.12
C GLN A 33 -8.87 0.61 9.15
N LEU A 34 -8.04 0.17 8.21
CA LEU A 34 -7.46 1.01 7.17
C LEU A 34 -8.53 1.72 6.33
N LEU A 35 -9.59 1.02 5.94
CA LEU A 35 -10.70 1.62 5.21
C LEU A 35 -11.41 2.70 6.03
N HIS A 36 -11.62 2.46 7.33
CA HIS A 36 -12.21 3.46 8.21
C HIS A 36 -11.35 4.73 8.28
N GLU A 37 -10.04 4.58 8.48
CA GLU A 37 -9.12 5.71 8.56
C GLU A 37 -9.07 6.49 7.24
N VAL A 38 -8.96 5.79 6.10
CA VAL A 38 -8.91 6.42 4.77
C VAL A 38 -10.22 7.16 4.45
N ILE A 39 -11.38 6.55 4.76
CA ILE A 39 -12.68 7.18 4.54
C ILE A 39 -12.82 8.42 5.45
N ALA A 40 -12.43 8.32 6.72
CA ALA A 40 -12.49 9.45 7.65
C ALA A 40 -11.62 10.62 7.17
N MET A 41 -10.41 10.35 6.69
CA MET A 41 -9.51 11.37 6.15
C MET A 41 -10.04 12.01 4.86
N ASP A 42 -10.57 11.21 3.94
CA ASP A 42 -11.15 11.73 2.70
C ASP A 42 -12.37 12.64 2.97
N MET A 43 -13.17 12.29 3.96
CA MET A 43 -14.28 13.12 4.40
C MET A 43 -13.82 14.45 5.02
N VAL A 44 -12.74 14.45 5.80
CA VAL A 44 -12.14 15.66 6.37
C VAL A 44 -11.48 16.52 5.29
N ALA A 45 -10.70 15.90 4.39
CA ALA A 45 -9.97 16.60 3.34
C ALA A 45 -10.91 17.28 2.32
N ARG A 46 -12.06 16.70 2.04
CA ARG A 46 -13.02 17.28 1.11
C ARG A 46 -13.73 18.50 1.67
N ASN A 47 -13.68 18.74 3.00
CA ASN A 47 -14.34 19.86 3.70
C ASN A 47 -15.71 20.21 3.09
N GLU A 48 -16.28 19.27 2.37
CA GLU A 48 -17.56 19.41 1.76
C GLU A 48 -18.58 19.33 2.88
N HIS A 49 -19.36 20.33 2.98
CA HIS A 49 -20.63 20.29 3.64
C HIS A 49 -21.43 19.13 3.06
N LEU A 50 -21.10 17.90 3.49
CA LEU A 50 -21.85 16.72 3.15
C LEU A 50 -23.29 17.04 3.54
N ASN A 51 -24.06 17.26 2.50
CA ASN A 51 -25.46 17.56 2.61
C ASN A 51 -26.03 16.52 3.59
N ARG A 52 -26.42 16.95 4.80
CA ARG A 52 -26.91 16.07 5.89
C ARG A 52 -28.04 15.13 5.46
N ALA A 53 -28.52 15.31 4.25
CA ALA A 53 -29.56 14.51 3.60
C ALA A 53 -29.01 13.26 2.86
N SER A 54 -27.69 13.07 2.75
CA SER A 54 -27.16 11.87 2.09
C SER A 54 -27.20 10.67 3.04
N PRO A 55 -27.86 9.56 2.69
CA PRO A 55 -27.91 8.35 3.53
C PRO A 55 -26.50 7.76 3.78
N TRP A 56 -25.52 8.08 2.94
CA TRP A 56 -24.12 7.67 3.08
C TRP A 56 -23.39 8.37 4.23
N SER A 57 -23.90 9.48 4.73
CA SER A 57 -23.33 10.19 5.89
C SER A 57 -23.74 9.57 7.22
N TRP A 58 -24.63 8.59 7.23
CA TRP A 58 -25.10 7.96 8.44
C TRP A 58 -24.09 6.90 8.92
N PRO A 59 -23.59 7.00 10.16
CA PRO A 59 -22.59 6.07 10.69
C PRO A 59 -23.08 4.60 10.70
N ILE A 60 -24.40 4.39 10.84
CA ILE A 60 -25.03 3.07 10.79
C ILE A 60 -24.90 2.48 9.38
N VAL A 61 -25.20 3.25 8.33
CA VAL A 61 -25.10 2.80 6.94
C VAL A 61 -23.67 2.46 6.59
N GLN A 62 -22.71 3.30 6.98
CA GLN A 62 -21.29 3.02 6.79
C GLN A 62 -20.85 1.74 7.50
N SER A 63 -21.28 1.53 8.75
CA SER A 63 -20.98 0.33 9.51
C SER A 63 -21.57 -0.94 8.87
N VAL A 64 -22.79 -0.87 8.36
CA VAL A 64 -23.45 -2.00 7.66
C VAL A 64 -22.74 -2.32 6.35
N VAL A 65 -22.40 -1.31 5.55
CA VAL A 65 -21.65 -1.49 4.30
C VAL A 65 -20.29 -2.10 4.58
N LEU A 66 -19.56 -1.59 5.58
CA LEU A 66 -18.27 -2.16 5.97
C LEU A 66 -18.37 -3.59 6.50
N ALA A 67 -19.47 -3.95 7.17
CA ALA A 67 -19.66 -5.29 7.70
C ALA A 67 -20.06 -6.31 6.62
N ILE A 68 -20.86 -5.90 5.64
CA ILE A 68 -21.44 -6.81 4.62
C ILE A 68 -20.61 -6.82 3.33
N VAL A 69 -20.15 -5.65 2.86
CA VAL A 69 -19.50 -5.51 1.55
C VAL A 69 -17.99 -5.78 1.63
N VAL A 70 -17.35 -5.37 2.71
CA VAL A 70 -15.89 -5.48 2.85
C VAL A 70 -15.40 -6.93 2.93
N PRO A 71 -16.02 -7.85 3.69
CA PRO A 71 -15.54 -9.23 3.78
C PRO A 71 -15.46 -9.96 2.44
N PRO A 72 -16.48 -9.96 1.58
CA PRO A 72 -16.38 -10.64 0.28
C PRO A 72 -15.37 -9.97 -0.67
N ILE A 73 -15.26 -8.65 -0.66
CA ILE A 73 -14.25 -7.93 -1.45
C ILE A 73 -12.85 -8.30 -0.96
N PHE A 74 -12.64 -8.33 0.37
CA PHE A 74 -11.38 -8.72 0.97
C PHE A 74 -11.03 -10.17 0.63
N ALA A 75 -11.97 -11.11 0.79
CA ALA A 75 -11.76 -12.51 0.44
C ALA A 75 -11.37 -12.67 -1.03
N TRP A 76 -12.07 -11.98 -1.93
CA TRP A 76 -11.74 -11.98 -3.35
C TRP A 76 -10.35 -11.40 -3.64
N LYS A 77 -9.98 -10.28 -3.00
CA LYS A 77 -8.63 -9.70 -3.11
C LYS A 77 -7.57 -10.66 -2.56
N MET A 78 -7.82 -11.30 -1.41
CA MET A 78 -6.88 -12.26 -0.82
C MET A 78 -6.66 -13.47 -1.71
N LEU A 79 -7.74 -14.02 -2.31
CA LEU A 79 -7.63 -15.09 -3.30
C LEU A 79 -6.81 -14.67 -4.53
N ARG A 80 -6.92 -13.41 -4.93
CA ARG A 80 -6.27 -12.89 -6.13
C ARG A 80 -4.83 -12.43 -5.88
N VAL A 81 -4.53 -11.82 -4.75
CA VAL A 81 -3.24 -11.20 -4.43
C VAL A 81 -2.36 -12.13 -3.56
N GLY A 82 -2.93 -12.77 -2.54
CA GLY A 82 -2.20 -13.63 -1.61
C GLY A 82 -1.19 -12.84 -0.76
N ARG A 83 -0.10 -13.51 -0.37
CA ARG A 83 1.04 -12.86 0.29
C ARG A 83 1.81 -12.00 -0.71
N CYS A 84 2.26 -10.86 -0.26
CA CYS A 84 3.08 -9.94 -1.05
C CYS A 84 4.43 -9.75 -0.38
N ALA A 85 5.51 -9.98 -1.12
CA ALA A 85 6.84 -9.56 -0.71
C ALA A 85 7.13 -8.18 -1.30
N PHE A 86 7.49 -7.24 -0.46
CA PHE A 86 7.91 -5.91 -0.85
C PHE A 86 9.41 -5.75 -0.62
N VAL A 87 10.09 -5.15 -1.59
CA VAL A 87 11.49 -4.75 -1.48
C VAL A 87 11.57 -3.26 -1.76
N PHE A 88 11.96 -2.50 -0.74
CA PHE A 88 12.16 -1.07 -0.83
C PHE A 88 13.63 -0.75 -0.99
N SER A 89 13.94 0.17 -1.88
CA SER A 89 15.29 0.66 -2.15
C SER A 89 15.26 2.13 -2.56
N ALA A 90 16.41 2.78 -2.64
CA ALA A 90 16.51 4.15 -3.14
C ALA A 90 15.97 4.30 -4.58
N ALA A 91 16.00 3.25 -5.38
CA ALA A 91 15.50 3.25 -6.76
C ALA A 91 13.97 3.16 -6.85
N GLY A 92 13.30 2.56 -5.85
CA GLY A 92 11.85 2.36 -5.87
C GLY A 92 11.40 1.15 -5.06
N ILE A 93 10.21 0.69 -5.38
CA ILE A 93 9.47 -0.36 -4.70
C ILE A 93 9.28 -1.53 -5.65
N SER A 94 9.77 -2.70 -5.27
CA SER A 94 9.47 -3.96 -5.94
C SER A 94 8.42 -4.72 -5.15
N ARG A 95 7.36 -5.15 -5.80
CA ARG A 95 6.30 -5.97 -5.20
C ARG A 95 6.20 -7.29 -5.92
N THR A 96 6.38 -8.37 -5.20
CA THR A 96 6.20 -9.72 -5.70
C THR A 96 4.95 -10.35 -5.10
N SER A 97 4.07 -10.86 -5.96
CA SER A 97 2.86 -11.58 -5.56
C SER A 97 2.59 -12.70 -6.55
N LYS A 98 2.38 -13.92 -6.05
CA LYS A 98 2.13 -15.12 -6.88
C LYS A 98 3.15 -15.30 -8.02
N GLY A 99 4.42 -15.10 -7.72
CA GLY A 99 5.52 -15.25 -8.69
C GLY A 99 5.61 -14.15 -9.74
N ARG A 100 4.78 -13.10 -9.65
CA ARG A 100 4.86 -11.92 -10.52
C ARG A 100 5.46 -10.76 -9.74
N THR A 101 6.51 -10.15 -10.31
CA THR A 101 7.16 -8.98 -9.74
C THR A 101 6.80 -7.75 -10.55
N ALA A 102 6.38 -6.70 -9.86
CA ALA A 102 6.15 -5.38 -10.42
C ALA A 102 7.06 -4.38 -9.71
N PHE A 103 7.77 -3.57 -10.47
CA PHE A 103 8.62 -2.49 -9.96
C PHE A 103 7.95 -1.14 -10.19
N ARG A 104 8.06 -0.25 -9.20
CA ARG A 104 7.60 1.14 -9.24
C ARG A 104 8.70 2.06 -8.75
N THR A 105 9.01 3.09 -9.50
CA THR A 105 9.91 4.15 -9.05
C THR A 105 9.22 5.07 -8.06
N TRP A 106 9.97 5.80 -7.24
CA TRP A 106 9.41 6.77 -6.30
C TRP A 106 8.64 7.91 -6.99
N HIS A 107 8.95 8.24 -8.24
CA HIS A 107 8.18 9.21 -9.03
C HIS A 107 6.76 8.73 -9.39
N GLN A 108 6.51 7.43 -9.33
CA GLN A 108 5.17 6.84 -9.52
C GLN A 108 4.37 6.77 -8.21
N VAL A 109 5.00 7.12 -7.08
CA VAL A 109 4.34 7.24 -5.79
C VAL A 109 3.82 8.66 -5.65
N LYS A 110 2.52 8.81 -5.42
CA LYS A 110 1.86 10.10 -5.23
C LYS A 110 2.21 10.67 -3.86
N HIS A 111 2.04 9.88 -2.83
CA HIS A 111 2.44 10.17 -1.45
C HIS A 111 2.46 8.88 -0.62
N VAL A 112 3.09 8.95 0.53
CA VAL A 112 3.03 7.94 1.58
C VAL A 112 2.29 8.53 2.76
N GLN A 113 1.18 7.92 3.14
CA GLN A 113 0.39 8.34 4.29
C GLN A 113 0.73 7.46 5.49
N ARG A 114 1.05 8.08 6.60
CA ARG A 114 1.24 7.39 7.88
C ARG A 114 -0.10 7.28 8.57
N LEU A 115 -0.57 6.06 8.77
CA LEU A 115 -1.79 5.73 9.50
C LEU A 115 -1.43 5.22 10.90
N GLN A 116 -2.43 4.94 11.75
CA GLN A 116 -2.18 4.45 13.10
C GLN A 116 -1.48 3.09 13.14
N ALA A 117 -1.78 2.19 12.18
CA ALA A 117 -1.29 0.82 12.17
C ALA A 117 -0.53 0.43 10.88
N ALA A 118 -0.35 1.34 9.93
CA ALA A 118 0.26 1.03 8.64
C ALA A 118 0.79 2.29 7.94
N TYR A 119 1.69 2.10 6.97
CA TYR A 119 1.89 3.06 5.88
C TYR A 119 0.95 2.72 4.73
N LEU A 120 0.34 3.73 4.13
CA LEU A 120 -0.43 3.63 2.90
C LEU A 120 0.33 4.33 1.78
N ILE A 121 0.84 3.57 0.83
CA ILE A 121 1.59 4.08 -0.32
C ILE A 121 0.62 4.23 -1.48
N GLU A 122 0.25 5.45 -1.83
CA GLU A 122 -0.61 5.74 -2.97
C GLU A 122 0.18 5.95 -4.25
N LEU A 123 -0.32 5.41 -5.36
CA LEU A 123 0.30 5.54 -6.67
C LEU A 123 -0.36 6.65 -7.49
N VAL A 124 0.43 7.32 -8.33
CA VAL A 124 -0.06 8.37 -9.24
C VAL A 124 -1.10 7.83 -10.21
N GLU A 125 -0.90 6.61 -10.71
CA GLU A 125 -1.82 5.92 -11.63
C GLU A 125 -3.08 5.37 -10.95
N GLY A 126 -3.20 5.57 -9.64
CA GLY A 126 -4.26 5.01 -8.81
C GLY A 126 -3.87 3.68 -8.18
N GLY A 127 -4.59 3.34 -7.10
CA GLY A 127 -4.30 2.20 -6.26
C GLY A 127 -3.40 2.54 -5.09
N ALA A 128 -3.43 1.67 -4.08
CA ALA A 128 -2.69 1.85 -2.85
C ALA A 128 -2.09 0.53 -2.37
N MET A 129 -0.94 0.62 -1.72
CA MET A 129 -0.21 -0.49 -1.12
C MET A 129 -0.11 -0.24 0.38
N PRO A 130 -0.94 -0.89 1.20
CA PRO A 130 -0.81 -0.79 2.64
C PRO A 130 0.33 -1.68 3.13
N ILE A 131 1.16 -1.14 4.02
CA ILE A 131 2.26 -1.84 4.69
C ILE A 131 1.99 -1.80 6.19
N PRO A 132 1.41 -2.86 6.78
CA PRO A 132 1.10 -2.92 8.20
C PRO A 132 2.36 -2.88 9.07
N PHE A 133 2.33 -2.10 10.16
CA PHE A 133 3.49 -1.99 11.06
C PHE A 133 3.86 -3.31 11.73
N ARG A 134 2.89 -4.20 11.96
CA ARG A 134 3.15 -5.52 12.54
C ARG A 134 4.02 -6.44 11.68
N GLU A 135 4.10 -6.18 10.37
CA GLU A 135 4.95 -6.94 9.44
C GLU A 135 6.37 -6.36 9.37
N MET A 136 6.65 -5.31 10.14
CA MET A 136 7.94 -4.66 10.22
C MET A 136 8.50 -4.82 11.64
N ASP A 137 9.74 -5.28 11.75
CA ASP A 137 10.46 -5.17 13.01
C ASP A 137 10.94 -3.72 13.25
N THR A 138 11.49 -3.47 14.44
CA THR A 138 11.93 -2.12 14.83
C THR A 138 13.03 -1.59 13.91
N GLU A 139 13.93 -2.45 13.47
CA GLU A 139 15.03 -2.07 12.59
C GLU A 139 14.53 -1.75 11.17
N GLN A 140 13.66 -2.60 10.61
CA GLN A 140 13.02 -2.38 9.32
C GLN A 140 12.21 -1.08 9.32
N HIS A 141 11.49 -0.78 10.42
CA HIS A 141 10.74 0.46 10.57
C HIS A 141 11.66 1.69 10.52
N GLN A 142 12.75 1.68 11.28
CA GLN A 142 13.73 2.76 11.28
C GLN A 142 14.43 2.91 9.92
N GLN A 143 14.76 1.81 9.27
CA GLN A 143 15.36 1.84 7.93
C GLN A 143 14.38 2.41 6.91
N PHE A 144 13.10 2.04 6.99
CA PHE A 144 12.06 2.54 6.12
C PHE A 144 11.84 4.05 6.28
N GLU A 145 11.79 4.56 7.52
CA GLU A 145 11.71 6.01 7.81
C GLU A 145 12.92 6.76 7.21
N ARG A 146 14.14 6.23 7.39
CA ARG A 146 15.34 6.83 6.78
C ARG A 146 15.28 6.83 5.26
N LEU A 147 14.77 5.75 4.67
CA LEU A 147 14.58 5.66 3.23
C LEU A 147 13.58 6.71 2.75
N LEU A 148 12.41 6.83 3.40
CA LEU A 148 11.40 7.82 3.06
C LEU A 148 11.94 9.26 3.14
N ALA A 149 12.80 9.56 4.13
CA ALA A 149 13.46 10.86 4.26
C ALA A 149 14.48 11.15 3.15
N SER A 150 14.97 10.11 2.46
CA SER A 150 16.01 10.23 1.42
C SER A 150 15.46 10.27 -0.01
N VAL A 151 14.18 9.93 -0.21
CA VAL A 151 13.57 9.83 -1.52
C VAL A 151 12.59 10.98 -1.77
N PRO A 152 12.33 11.37 -3.05
CA PRO A 152 11.46 12.49 -3.38
C PRO A 152 9.97 12.07 -3.29
N VAL A 153 9.50 11.81 -2.09
CA VAL A 153 8.10 11.45 -1.84
C VAL A 153 7.49 12.34 -0.76
N VAL A 154 6.22 12.69 -0.91
CA VAL A 154 5.47 13.44 0.10
C VAL A 154 4.99 12.49 1.17
N ILE A 155 5.28 12.79 2.43
CA ILE A 155 4.79 12.03 3.58
C ILE A 155 3.65 12.85 4.19
N LEU A 156 2.49 12.20 4.35
CA LEU A 156 1.32 12.77 5.01
C LEU A 156 1.20 12.15 6.41
N GLU A 157 1.25 12.99 7.42
CA GLU A 157 1.02 12.58 8.81
C GLU A 157 -0.49 12.52 9.09
N PRO A 158 -0.94 11.67 10.05
CA PRO A 158 -2.34 11.62 10.44
C PRO A 158 -2.77 12.99 10.99
N ALA A 159 -3.95 13.45 10.58
CA ALA A 159 -4.57 14.64 11.17
C ALA A 159 -4.86 14.36 12.66
N HIS A 160 -4.30 15.18 13.53
CA HIS A 160 -4.58 15.15 14.98
C HIS A 160 -5.93 15.76 15.31
#